data_ca95b95028ce9574670f8212804b9a66
#
_entry.id   ca95b95028ce9574670f8212804b9a66
#
_cell.length_a   1.000
_cell.length_b   1.000
_cell.length_c   1.000
_cell.angle_alpha   90.00
_cell.angle_beta   90.00
_cell.angle_gamma   90.00
#
_symmetry.space_group_name_H-M   'P 1'
#
loop_
_entity.id
_entity.type
_entity.pdbx_description
1 polymer ?
#
loop_
_entity_poly.entity_id
_entity_poly.type
_entity_poly.pdbx_seq_one_letter_code
_entity_poly.pdbx_strand_id
1 'polypeptide(L)'
;MTPATAWPPLPLDEWRPTKETLHRWCQIVGKVRMALTPPLNHWWHVTLRLSARGVTTGPMPCAVGSAEIEFDLVAHRLVVRTSEGRTADFALHDGLSVAAFHDRLFAALGALGVPCAILPTPFDLGDSPAFPADTEHHSYDADAVGRWWTVLRSTAEAFWEFSGSFSGKTSPVQLFWHSFDLAVTRFSGRRAPPIEGADTVTAEAYTHEVISFGFWAGDDRIPAPAFYSYTAPEPPDLTRQPLAPAGAAWQTGPTGSLALLMYEEARTLPDPRAALMEFLESAYAAGAATAGWDVEALAH
;
A
#
# COMPACT_ATOMS: atom_id res chain seq x y z
N MET A 1 16.52 0.28 19.44
CA MET A 1 15.08 0.45 19.77
C MET A 1 14.59 -0.85 20.38
N THR A 2 13.82 -0.79 21.46
CA THR A 2 13.25 -1.98 22.10
C THR A 2 12.18 -2.59 21.17
N PRO A 3 12.02 -3.93 21.07
CA PRO A 3 11.06 -4.56 20.16
C PRO A 3 9.60 -4.03 20.25
N ALA A 4 9.15 -3.67 21.45
CA ALA A 4 7.82 -3.09 21.66
C ALA A 4 7.58 -1.73 20.98
N THR A 5 8.63 -1.01 20.58
CA THR A 5 8.51 0.28 19.87
C THR A 5 8.40 0.13 18.35
N ALA A 6 8.70 -1.04 17.78
CA ALA A 6 8.62 -1.32 16.35
C ALA A 6 7.20 -1.71 15.89
N TRP A 7 6.33 -2.14 16.79
CA TRP A 7 4.95 -2.59 16.53
C TRP A 7 3.97 -1.90 17.49
N PRO A 8 3.80 -0.56 17.37
CA PRO A 8 2.92 0.19 18.27
C PRO A 8 1.44 -0.16 18.03
N PRO A 9 0.54 0.05 19.01
CA PRO A 9 -0.90 -0.11 18.81
C PRO A 9 -1.40 0.88 17.74
N LEU A 10 -2.31 0.40 16.89
CA LEU A 10 -2.90 1.18 15.81
C LEU A 10 -4.41 0.90 15.69
N PRO A 11 -5.21 1.03 16.75
CA PRO A 11 -6.63 0.77 16.69
C PRO A 11 -7.32 1.78 15.78
N LEU A 12 -8.09 1.28 14.78
CA LEU A 12 -8.64 2.10 13.71
C LEU A 12 -9.58 3.21 14.20
N ASP A 13 -10.38 2.94 15.21
CA ASP A 13 -11.33 3.90 15.79
C ASP A 13 -10.65 5.13 16.40
N GLU A 14 -9.43 5.01 16.90
CA GLU A 14 -8.68 6.14 17.47
C GLU A 14 -8.11 7.10 16.41
N TRP A 15 -7.88 6.66 15.17
CA TRP A 15 -7.26 7.48 14.15
C TRP A 15 -7.99 7.50 12.80
N ARG A 16 -9.17 6.89 12.73
CA ARG A 16 -9.99 6.81 11.51
C ARG A 16 -10.11 8.16 10.78
N PRO A 17 -10.44 9.30 11.42
CA PRO A 17 -10.53 10.58 10.71
C PRO A 17 -9.19 11.01 10.08
N THR A 18 -8.07 10.76 10.77
CA THR A 18 -6.72 11.03 10.26
C THR A 18 -6.38 10.09 9.08
N LYS A 19 -6.68 8.79 9.21
CA LYS A 19 -6.51 7.81 8.13
C LYS A 19 -7.27 8.20 6.87
N GLU A 20 -8.52 8.62 7.02
CA GLU A 20 -9.38 9.00 5.90
C GLU A 20 -8.87 10.25 5.18
N THR A 21 -8.38 11.25 5.91
CA THR A 21 -7.72 12.43 5.36
C THR A 21 -6.43 12.04 4.63
N LEU A 22 -5.55 11.29 5.29
CA LEU A 22 -4.26 10.88 4.75
C LEU A 22 -4.43 9.98 3.52
N HIS A 23 -5.42 9.09 3.50
CA HIS A 23 -5.75 8.26 2.34
C HIS A 23 -6.10 9.12 1.11
N ARG A 24 -6.92 10.15 1.27
CA ARG A 24 -7.28 11.08 0.19
C ARG A 24 -6.08 11.88 -0.30
N TRP A 25 -5.21 12.33 0.60
CA TRP A 25 -3.95 12.97 0.21
C TRP A 25 -3.05 12.02 -0.59
N CYS A 26 -2.94 10.75 -0.17
CA CYS A 26 -2.20 9.72 -0.93
C CYS A 26 -2.84 9.46 -2.29
N GLN A 27 -4.15 9.50 -2.42
CA GLN A 27 -4.83 9.39 -3.71
C GLN A 27 -4.50 10.56 -4.65
N ILE A 28 -4.47 11.81 -4.14
CA ILE A 28 -4.08 12.98 -4.93
C ILE A 28 -2.64 12.80 -5.46
N VAL A 29 -1.69 12.50 -4.58
CA VAL A 29 -0.28 12.31 -4.94
C VAL A 29 -0.09 11.12 -5.88
N GLY A 30 -0.80 10.01 -5.63
CA GLY A 30 -0.77 8.82 -6.49
C GLY A 30 -1.31 9.10 -7.90
N LYS A 31 -2.36 9.91 -8.02
CA LYS A 31 -2.89 10.35 -9.32
C LYS A 31 -1.93 11.29 -10.06
N VAL A 32 -1.18 12.15 -9.37
CA VAL A 32 -0.08 12.92 -9.96
C VAL A 32 0.98 11.97 -10.52
N ARG A 33 1.38 10.96 -9.74
CA ARG A 33 2.33 9.94 -10.20
C ARG A 33 1.80 9.20 -11.42
N MET A 34 0.54 8.77 -11.41
CA MET A 34 -0.10 8.11 -12.55
C MET A 34 -0.10 8.97 -13.82
N ALA A 35 -0.30 10.28 -13.67
CA ALA A 35 -0.32 11.22 -14.81
C ALA A 35 1.07 11.48 -15.41
N LEU A 36 2.14 11.40 -14.62
CA LEU A 36 3.50 11.75 -15.04
C LEU A 36 4.37 10.54 -15.36
N THR A 37 4.04 9.35 -14.88
CA THR A 37 4.91 8.17 -15.01
C THR A 37 4.46 7.31 -16.20
N PRO A 38 5.41 6.86 -17.05
CA PRO A 38 5.09 5.93 -18.14
C PRO A 38 4.48 4.62 -17.62
N PRO A 39 3.58 4.00 -18.36
CA PRO A 39 2.98 2.72 -17.99
C PRO A 39 4.02 1.63 -17.76
N LEU A 40 3.85 0.85 -16.70
CA LEU A 40 4.59 -0.37 -16.42
C LEU A 40 3.59 -1.53 -16.22
N ASN A 41 4.03 -2.75 -16.51
CA ASN A 41 3.23 -3.94 -16.28
C ASN A 41 2.71 -4.01 -14.83
N HIS A 42 1.56 -4.63 -14.63
CA HIS A 42 0.86 -4.76 -13.36
C HIS A 42 0.55 -3.42 -12.67
N TRP A 43 0.51 -2.33 -13.41
CA TRP A 43 0.24 -0.98 -12.88
C TRP A 43 1.23 -0.51 -11.81
N TRP A 44 2.46 -1.03 -11.79
CA TRP A 44 3.45 -0.64 -10.78
C TRP A 44 3.97 0.79 -10.93
N HIS A 45 3.67 1.45 -12.04
CA HIS A 45 4.00 2.86 -12.25
C HIS A 45 3.18 3.82 -11.40
N VAL A 46 2.01 3.40 -10.89
CA VAL A 46 1.12 4.29 -10.13
C VAL A 46 1.36 4.25 -8.62
N THR A 47 1.97 3.17 -8.10
CA THR A 47 2.11 2.94 -6.66
C THR A 47 3.10 3.89 -6.01
N LEU A 48 2.92 4.17 -4.72
CA LEU A 48 3.89 4.90 -3.92
C LEU A 48 4.93 3.94 -3.32
N ARG A 49 6.07 4.47 -2.90
CA ARG A 49 7.20 3.74 -2.32
C ARG A 49 7.46 4.23 -0.91
N LEU A 50 8.10 3.39 -0.10
CA LEU A 50 8.64 3.87 1.16
C LEU A 50 10.00 4.53 0.93
N SER A 51 10.23 5.65 1.60
CA SER A 51 11.52 6.32 1.74
C SER A 51 12.09 6.11 3.15
N ALA A 52 13.22 6.70 3.46
CA ALA A 52 13.74 6.68 4.82
C ALA A 52 12.92 7.53 5.80
N ARG A 53 12.03 8.41 5.30
CA ARG A 53 11.29 9.40 6.09
C ARG A 53 9.79 9.29 5.96
N GLY A 54 9.29 8.44 5.06
CA GLY A 54 7.84 8.30 4.83
C GLY A 54 7.51 7.64 3.50
N VAL A 55 6.63 8.27 2.74
CA VAL A 55 6.07 7.72 1.50
C VAL A 55 6.36 8.66 0.34
N THR A 56 6.89 8.11 -0.76
CA THR A 56 7.31 8.89 -1.92
C THR A 56 6.74 8.36 -3.23
N THR A 57 6.60 9.24 -4.21
CA THR A 57 6.39 8.85 -5.61
C THR A 57 7.65 8.22 -6.22
N GLY A 58 8.84 8.48 -5.66
CA GLY A 58 10.08 8.39 -6.41
C GLY A 58 10.10 9.38 -7.59
N PRO A 59 11.18 9.38 -8.38
CA PRO A 59 11.32 10.30 -9.50
C PRO A 59 10.27 10.02 -10.59
N MET A 60 9.62 11.09 -11.07
CA MET A 60 8.64 11.10 -12.15
C MET A 60 9.16 12.00 -13.28
N PRO A 61 9.14 11.56 -14.54
CA PRO A 61 9.53 12.40 -15.67
C PRO A 61 8.65 13.65 -15.77
N CYS A 62 9.25 14.81 -16.06
CA CYS A 62 8.51 16.05 -16.27
C CYS A 62 9.30 17.02 -17.15
N ALA A 63 8.71 18.18 -17.47
CA ALA A 63 9.33 19.16 -18.37
C ALA A 63 10.69 19.71 -17.86
N VAL A 64 10.93 19.67 -16.54
CA VAL A 64 12.18 20.12 -15.91
C VAL A 64 13.06 18.93 -15.48
N GLY A 65 13.09 17.87 -16.28
CA GLY A 65 13.85 16.65 -16.01
C GLY A 65 13.02 15.63 -15.22
N SER A 66 13.09 15.64 -13.89
CA SER A 66 12.25 14.80 -13.02
C SER A 66 11.80 15.55 -11.78
N ALA A 67 10.66 15.14 -11.25
CA ALA A 67 10.14 15.61 -9.96
C ALA A 67 9.84 14.42 -9.04
N GLU A 68 9.89 14.64 -7.73
CA GLU A 68 9.53 13.68 -6.69
C GLU A 68 8.65 14.38 -5.66
N ILE A 69 7.61 13.68 -5.20
CA ILE A 69 6.76 14.11 -4.10
C ILE A 69 6.94 13.14 -2.95
N GLU A 70 7.22 13.66 -1.77
CA GLU A 70 7.43 12.85 -0.56
C GLU A 70 6.55 13.36 0.58
N PHE A 71 5.78 12.48 1.19
CA PHE A 71 5.24 12.65 2.52
C PHE A 71 6.37 12.40 3.52
N ASP A 72 7.02 13.44 3.99
CA ASP A 72 7.98 13.35 5.11
C ASP A 72 7.18 13.22 6.42
N LEU A 73 6.94 11.99 6.85
CA LEU A 73 6.14 11.68 8.02
C LEU A 73 6.92 11.83 9.33
N VAL A 74 8.21 12.10 9.25
CA VAL A 74 9.06 12.44 10.40
C VAL A 74 9.00 13.94 10.71
N ALA A 75 8.98 14.76 9.67
CA ALA A 75 8.86 16.22 9.79
C ALA A 75 7.42 16.73 9.61
N HIS A 76 6.46 15.84 9.32
CA HIS A 76 5.07 16.15 9.00
C HIS A 76 4.95 17.23 7.91
N ARG A 77 5.58 16.98 6.76
CA ARG A 77 5.57 17.88 5.60
C ARG A 77 5.33 17.10 4.31
N LEU A 78 4.65 17.73 3.36
CA LEU A 78 4.73 17.30 1.97
C LEU A 78 5.86 18.08 1.30
N VAL A 79 6.77 17.36 0.63
CA VAL A 79 7.95 17.95 -0.02
C VAL A 79 7.93 17.58 -1.49
N VAL A 80 8.07 18.58 -2.36
CA VAL A 80 8.22 18.39 -3.81
C VAL A 80 9.62 18.81 -4.20
N ARG A 81 10.38 17.94 -4.87
CA ARG A 81 11.75 18.20 -5.32
C ARG A 81 11.85 18.02 -6.83
N THR A 82 12.73 18.77 -7.49
CA THR A 82 13.07 18.58 -8.90
C THR A 82 14.54 18.21 -9.06
N SER A 83 14.88 17.54 -10.17
CA SER A 83 16.26 17.22 -10.52
C SER A 83 17.14 18.46 -10.78
N GLU A 84 16.54 19.64 -10.93
CA GLU A 84 17.25 20.92 -11.02
C GLU A 84 17.61 21.51 -9.63
N GLY A 85 17.34 20.79 -8.54
CA GLY A 85 17.64 21.22 -7.18
C GLY A 85 16.62 22.18 -6.57
N ARG A 86 15.48 22.41 -7.23
CA ARG A 86 14.38 23.23 -6.69
C ARG A 86 13.53 22.40 -5.74
N THR A 87 13.02 23.04 -4.70
CA THR A 87 12.16 22.39 -3.68
C THR A 87 11.03 23.33 -3.29
N ALA A 88 9.86 22.77 -3.10
CA ALA A 88 8.72 23.41 -2.45
C ALA A 88 8.14 22.45 -1.41
N ASP A 89 7.64 22.96 -0.29
CA ASP A 89 7.11 22.12 0.76
C ASP A 89 6.05 22.88 1.58
N PHE A 90 5.17 22.11 2.25
CA PHE A 90 4.21 22.67 3.21
C PHE A 90 3.93 21.68 4.34
N ALA A 91 3.51 22.21 5.50
CA ALA A 91 3.22 21.41 6.67
C ALA A 91 1.95 20.58 6.50
N LEU A 92 2.01 19.34 6.98
CA LEU A 92 0.84 18.47 7.23
C LEU A 92 0.44 18.65 8.69
N HIS A 93 -0.78 19.07 8.94
CA HIS A 93 -1.24 19.41 10.28
C HIS A 93 -2.76 19.23 10.39
N ASP A 94 -3.25 19.13 11.62
CA ASP A 94 -4.67 19.11 11.89
C ASP A 94 -5.34 20.38 11.36
N GLY A 95 -6.53 20.23 10.76
CA GLY A 95 -7.25 21.30 10.07
C GLY A 95 -6.84 21.54 8.61
N LEU A 96 -5.81 20.88 8.07
CA LEU A 96 -5.50 20.93 6.64
C LEU A 96 -6.51 20.05 5.87
N SER A 97 -7.49 20.67 5.22
CA SER A 97 -8.49 19.93 4.46
C SER A 97 -7.91 19.32 3.19
N VAL A 98 -8.58 18.30 2.65
CA VAL A 98 -8.22 17.69 1.36
C VAL A 98 -8.24 18.73 0.24
N ALA A 99 -9.20 19.64 0.23
CA ALA A 99 -9.24 20.76 -0.72
C ALA A 99 -8.00 21.67 -0.61
N ALA A 100 -7.66 22.09 0.61
CA ALA A 100 -6.48 22.94 0.84
C ALA A 100 -5.17 22.21 0.52
N PHE A 101 -5.07 20.90 0.81
CA PHE A 101 -3.93 20.09 0.41
C PHE A 101 -3.80 20.02 -1.12
N HIS A 102 -4.90 19.75 -1.84
CA HIS A 102 -4.94 19.73 -3.29
C HIS A 102 -4.40 21.04 -3.87
N ASP A 103 -4.95 22.18 -3.44
CA ASP A 103 -4.57 23.50 -3.95
C ASP A 103 -3.09 23.82 -3.68
N ARG A 104 -2.60 23.53 -2.47
CA ARG A 104 -1.19 23.72 -2.11
C ARG A 104 -0.25 22.88 -2.95
N LEU A 105 -0.59 21.60 -3.19
CA LEU A 105 0.23 20.71 -4.01
C LEU A 105 0.30 21.21 -5.45
N PHE A 106 -0.84 21.56 -6.07
CA PHE A 106 -0.84 22.02 -7.46
C PHE A 106 -0.18 23.39 -7.62
N ALA A 107 -0.31 24.28 -6.63
CA ALA A 107 0.46 25.53 -6.60
C ALA A 107 1.97 25.27 -6.50
N ALA A 108 2.41 24.33 -5.66
CA ALA A 108 3.81 23.94 -5.54
C ALA A 108 4.34 23.34 -6.85
N LEU A 109 3.61 22.41 -7.46
CA LEU A 109 3.97 21.82 -8.76
C LEU A 109 4.08 22.89 -9.85
N GLY A 110 3.10 23.80 -9.95
CA GLY A 110 3.13 24.92 -10.91
C GLY A 110 4.33 25.83 -10.70
N ALA A 111 4.62 26.22 -9.46
CA ALA A 111 5.78 27.06 -9.12
C ALA A 111 7.12 26.40 -9.46
N LEU A 112 7.18 25.07 -9.42
CA LEU A 112 8.38 24.30 -9.79
C LEU A 112 8.48 23.99 -11.28
N GLY A 113 7.49 24.37 -12.09
CA GLY A 113 7.48 24.06 -13.52
C GLY A 113 7.10 22.61 -13.85
N VAL A 114 6.31 21.98 -12.99
CA VAL A 114 5.80 20.60 -13.13
C VAL A 114 4.27 20.63 -13.30
N PRO A 115 3.72 21.23 -14.37
CA PRO A 115 2.28 21.25 -14.55
C PRO A 115 1.76 19.84 -14.81
N CYS A 116 0.71 19.45 -14.10
CA CYS A 116 -0.03 18.23 -14.37
C CYS A 116 -1.51 18.42 -14.05
N ALA A 117 -2.34 17.55 -14.58
CA ALA A 117 -3.77 17.48 -14.28
C ALA A 117 -4.14 16.07 -13.88
N ILE A 118 -5.04 15.93 -12.94
CA ILE A 118 -5.54 14.64 -12.46
C ILE A 118 -7.07 14.63 -12.52
N LEU A 119 -7.66 13.43 -12.58
CA LEU A 119 -9.08 13.27 -12.30
C LEU A 119 -9.33 13.60 -10.82
N PRO A 120 -10.12 14.64 -10.49
CA PRO A 120 -10.24 15.14 -9.12
C PRO A 120 -11.15 14.29 -8.21
N THR A 121 -11.77 13.25 -8.74
CA THR A 121 -12.67 12.36 -7.99
C THR A 121 -11.87 11.31 -7.24
N PRO A 122 -12.13 11.05 -5.95
CA PRO A 122 -11.57 9.91 -5.23
C PRO A 122 -11.88 8.59 -5.93
N PHE A 123 -11.04 7.59 -5.72
CA PHE A 123 -11.24 6.24 -6.23
C PHE A 123 -11.74 5.33 -5.09
N ASP A 124 -12.83 4.62 -5.34
CA ASP A 124 -13.39 3.59 -4.43
C ASP A 124 -13.62 4.05 -2.97
N LEU A 125 -14.00 5.31 -2.79
CA LEU A 125 -14.35 5.88 -1.48
C LEU A 125 -15.83 6.27 -1.36
N GLY A 126 -16.71 5.57 -2.09
CA GLY A 126 -18.16 5.83 -2.08
C GLY A 126 -18.51 7.25 -2.57
N ASP A 127 -19.52 7.86 -1.99
CA ASP A 127 -20.01 9.20 -2.34
C ASP A 127 -19.12 10.32 -1.76
N SER A 128 -17.81 10.20 -1.92
CA SER A 128 -16.86 11.23 -1.46
C SER A 128 -16.86 12.44 -2.39
N PRO A 129 -16.75 13.66 -1.85
CA PRO A 129 -16.64 14.87 -2.66
C PRO A 129 -15.36 14.84 -3.52
N ALA A 130 -15.37 15.57 -4.64
CA ALA A 130 -14.16 15.80 -5.40
C ALA A 130 -13.09 16.49 -4.53
N PHE A 131 -11.81 16.15 -4.72
CA PHE A 131 -10.72 16.67 -3.89
C PHE A 131 -10.73 18.20 -3.70
N PRO A 132 -10.93 19.04 -4.75
CA PRO A 132 -10.96 20.48 -4.58
C PRO A 132 -12.17 21.00 -3.79
N ALA A 133 -13.20 20.18 -3.58
CA ALA A 133 -14.40 20.54 -2.84
C ALA A 133 -14.46 19.91 -1.43
N ASP A 134 -13.51 19.01 -1.11
CA ASP A 134 -13.51 18.26 0.14
C ASP A 134 -12.91 19.10 1.28
N THR A 135 -13.78 19.78 2.01
CA THR A 135 -13.44 20.55 3.22
C THR A 135 -13.75 19.77 4.50
N GLU A 136 -14.34 18.57 4.39
CA GLU A 136 -14.78 17.78 5.53
C GLU A 136 -13.64 16.94 6.13
N HIS A 137 -12.81 16.35 5.26
CA HIS A 137 -11.67 15.55 5.68
C HIS A 137 -10.47 16.45 5.92
N HIS A 138 -10.20 16.77 7.19
CA HIS A 138 -9.13 17.69 7.60
C HIS A 138 -8.38 17.26 8.87
N SER A 139 -8.71 16.09 9.44
CA SER A 139 -8.08 15.61 10.66
C SER A 139 -6.67 15.09 10.40
N TYR A 140 -5.71 15.46 11.26
CA TYR A 140 -4.34 14.95 11.19
C TYR A 140 -3.74 14.87 12.61
N ASP A 141 -3.71 13.67 13.16
CA ASP A 141 -2.99 13.33 14.38
C ASP A 141 -1.57 12.86 14.04
N ALA A 142 -0.59 13.69 14.33
CA ALA A 142 0.82 13.43 14.04
C ALA A 142 1.35 12.18 14.76
N ASP A 143 0.90 11.91 15.99
CA ASP A 143 1.31 10.73 16.74
C ASP A 143 0.74 9.45 16.14
N ALA A 144 -0.52 9.47 15.70
CA ALA A 144 -1.15 8.35 15.00
C ALA A 144 -0.46 8.07 13.65
N VAL A 145 -0.16 9.11 12.88
CA VAL A 145 0.61 9.00 11.64
C VAL A 145 2.01 8.46 11.89
N GLY A 146 2.68 8.88 12.97
CA GLY A 146 3.99 8.34 13.39
C GLY A 146 3.92 6.85 13.77
N ARG A 147 2.84 6.41 14.43
CA ARG A 147 2.59 4.98 14.72
C ARG A 147 2.38 4.20 13.41
N TRP A 148 1.49 4.67 12.53
CA TRP A 148 1.27 4.05 11.21
C TRP A 148 2.56 3.94 10.40
N TRP A 149 3.35 5.01 10.32
CA TRP A 149 4.66 5.00 9.66
C TRP A 149 5.61 3.95 10.26
N THR A 150 5.64 3.82 11.58
CA THR A 150 6.45 2.80 12.26
C THR A 150 6.02 1.39 11.89
N VAL A 151 4.70 1.14 11.81
CA VAL A 151 4.15 -0.15 11.38
C VAL A 151 4.51 -0.43 9.93
N LEU A 152 4.33 0.53 9.02
CA LEU A 152 4.68 0.35 7.60
C LEU A 152 6.15 -0.01 7.42
N ARG A 153 7.04 0.68 8.13
CA ARG A 153 8.49 0.42 8.05
C ARG A 153 8.83 -1.00 8.56
N SER A 154 8.30 -1.38 9.71
CA SER A 154 8.55 -2.72 10.29
C SER A 154 7.96 -3.83 9.40
N THR A 155 6.80 -3.60 8.80
CA THR A 155 6.19 -4.51 7.83
C THR A 155 7.03 -4.62 6.57
N ALA A 156 7.52 -3.49 6.05
CA ALA A 156 8.35 -3.48 4.85
C ALA A 156 9.67 -4.26 5.04
N GLU A 157 10.30 -4.15 6.22
CA GLU A 157 11.51 -4.92 6.55
C GLU A 157 11.23 -6.43 6.46
N ALA A 158 10.10 -6.91 6.99
CA ALA A 158 9.68 -8.30 6.87
C ALA A 158 9.37 -8.68 5.41
N PHE A 159 8.69 -7.82 4.67
CA PHE A 159 8.35 -8.06 3.26
C PHE A 159 9.60 -8.10 2.36
N TRP A 160 10.63 -7.30 2.62
CA TRP A 160 11.90 -7.37 1.89
C TRP A 160 12.64 -8.69 2.17
N GLU A 161 12.69 -9.14 3.42
CA GLU A 161 13.27 -10.45 3.76
C GLU A 161 12.49 -11.59 3.10
N PHE A 162 11.16 -11.56 3.21
CA PHE A 162 10.29 -12.52 2.55
C PHE A 162 10.50 -12.55 1.03
N SER A 163 10.64 -11.38 0.39
CA SER A 163 10.94 -11.30 -1.05
C SER A 163 12.31 -11.88 -1.38
N GLY A 164 13.30 -11.68 -0.51
CA GLY A 164 14.67 -12.16 -0.71
C GLY A 164 14.81 -13.69 -0.68
N SER A 165 13.87 -14.42 -0.09
CA SER A 165 13.86 -15.89 -0.08
C SER A 165 13.22 -16.52 -1.33
N PHE A 166 12.88 -15.71 -2.35
CA PHE A 166 12.17 -16.15 -3.55
C PHE A 166 12.93 -15.74 -4.81
N SER A 167 13.31 -16.71 -5.65
CA SER A 167 14.08 -16.49 -6.88
C SER A 167 13.22 -16.07 -8.07
N GLY A 168 11.91 -16.28 -8.00
CA GLY A 168 10.97 -15.88 -9.05
C GLY A 168 10.73 -14.37 -9.11
N LYS A 169 9.86 -13.94 -10.02
CA LYS A 169 9.46 -12.54 -10.13
C LYS A 169 8.69 -12.11 -8.87
N THR A 170 9.12 -11.01 -8.24
CA THR A 170 8.38 -10.33 -7.17
C THR A 170 8.04 -8.90 -7.57
N SER A 171 6.98 -8.34 -6.97
CA SER A 171 6.80 -6.89 -6.99
C SER A 171 7.81 -6.24 -6.05
N PRO A 172 8.10 -4.94 -6.22
CA PRO A 172 8.61 -4.15 -5.11
C PRO A 172 7.62 -4.14 -3.94
N VAL A 173 8.11 -3.89 -2.71
CA VAL A 173 7.26 -3.49 -1.59
C VAL A 173 6.74 -2.09 -1.88
N GLN A 174 5.43 -1.91 -1.93
CA GLN A 174 4.80 -0.70 -2.45
C GLN A 174 3.47 -0.40 -1.78
N LEU A 175 3.15 0.89 -1.64
CA LEU A 175 1.88 1.36 -1.11
C LEU A 175 0.90 1.60 -2.27
N PHE A 176 -0.20 0.84 -2.28
CA PHE A 176 -1.30 1.08 -3.20
C PHE A 176 -2.21 2.17 -2.63
N TRP A 177 -2.09 3.38 -3.18
CA TRP A 177 -2.80 4.55 -2.70
C TRP A 177 -4.33 4.46 -2.84
N HIS A 178 -4.84 3.63 -3.73
CA HIS A 178 -6.28 3.48 -3.94
C HIS A 178 -6.95 2.68 -2.81
N SER A 179 -6.29 1.67 -2.26
CA SER A 179 -6.74 0.83 -1.15
C SER A 179 -6.05 1.14 0.18
N PHE A 180 -5.03 1.99 0.14
CA PHE A 180 -4.24 2.43 1.29
C PHE A 180 -3.56 1.27 2.03
N ASP A 181 -3.03 0.32 1.29
CA ASP A 181 -2.33 -0.85 1.80
C ASP A 181 -0.88 -0.92 1.29
N LEU A 182 -0.01 -1.46 2.12
CA LEU A 182 1.36 -1.82 1.74
C LEU A 182 1.36 -3.27 1.29
N ALA A 183 1.87 -3.56 0.10
CA ALA A 183 1.82 -4.90 -0.45
C ALA A 183 3.13 -5.33 -1.13
N VAL A 184 3.28 -6.65 -1.23
CA VAL A 184 4.28 -7.36 -2.02
C VAL A 184 3.64 -8.58 -2.68
N THR A 185 4.07 -8.93 -3.88
CA THR A 185 3.46 -10.01 -4.67
C THR A 185 4.55 -10.92 -5.23
N ARG A 186 4.37 -12.25 -5.08
CA ARG A 186 5.14 -13.30 -5.74
C ARG A 186 4.38 -13.81 -6.97
N PHE A 187 5.10 -14.18 -8.01
CA PHE A 187 4.56 -14.66 -9.29
C PHE A 187 5.07 -16.07 -9.60
N SER A 188 4.19 -16.94 -10.09
CA SER A 188 4.60 -18.27 -10.58
C SER A 188 5.42 -18.23 -11.87
N GLY A 189 5.35 -17.12 -12.61
CA GLY A 189 5.85 -17.01 -13.99
C GLY A 189 4.83 -17.47 -15.04
N ARG A 190 3.75 -18.15 -14.67
CA ARG A 190 2.71 -18.61 -15.61
C ARG A 190 1.68 -17.49 -15.86
N ARG A 191 1.13 -17.45 -17.08
CA ARG A 191 0.01 -16.57 -17.38
C ARG A 191 -1.26 -17.05 -16.69
N ALA A 192 -2.02 -16.10 -16.14
CA ALA A 192 -3.36 -16.36 -15.65
C ALA A 192 -4.38 -16.33 -16.79
N PRO A 193 -5.49 -17.07 -16.68
CA PRO A 193 -6.64 -16.90 -17.57
C PRO A 193 -7.15 -15.46 -17.52
N PRO A 194 -7.65 -14.90 -18.64
CA PRO A 194 -8.30 -13.59 -18.62
C PRO A 194 -9.49 -13.57 -17.67
N ILE A 195 -9.63 -12.49 -16.92
CA ILE A 195 -10.80 -12.26 -16.06
C ILE A 195 -11.91 -11.64 -16.93
N GLU A 196 -13.00 -12.36 -17.11
CA GLU A 196 -14.13 -11.91 -17.92
C GLU A 196 -14.79 -10.67 -17.30
N GLY A 197 -15.01 -9.64 -18.11
CA GLY A 197 -15.62 -8.37 -17.65
C GLY A 197 -14.71 -7.47 -16.81
N ALA A 198 -13.43 -7.82 -16.65
CA ALA A 198 -12.48 -6.97 -15.92
C ALA A 198 -12.26 -5.63 -16.63
N ASP A 199 -12.12 -4.57 -15.84
CA ASP A 199 -11.61 -3.29 -16.34
C ASP A 199 -10.13 -3.41 -16.75
N THR A 200 -9.61 -2.39 -17.45
CA THR A 200 -8.25 -2.40 -17.98
C THR A 200 -7.19 -2.57 -16.88
N VAL A 201 -7.38 -1.96 -15.71
CA VAL A 201 -6.41 -2.05 -14.60
C VAL A 201 -6.36 -3.47 -14.06
N THR A 202 -7.51 -4.05 -13.77
CA THR A 202 -7.65 -5.43 -13.28
C THR A 202 -7.12 -6.42 -14.31
N ALA A 203 -7.47 -6.27 -15.59
CA ALA A 203 -7.00 -7.16 -16.65
C ALA A 203 -5.48 -7.16 -16.80
N GLU A 204 -4.83 -6.00 -16.68
CA GLU A 204 -3.36 -5.89 -16.76
C GLU A 204 -2.67 -6.31 -15.46
N ALA A 205 -3.25 -6.02 -14.30
CA ALA A 205 -2.69 -6.37 -13.00
C ALA A 205 -2.59 -7.90 -12.82
N TYR A 206 -3.60 -8.64 -13.30
CA TYR A 206 -3.72 -10.09 -13.12
C TYR A 206 -3.42 -10.89 -14.40
N THR A 207 -2.53 -10.42 -15.25
CA THR A 207 -2.07 -11.17 -16.45
C THR A 207 -1.31 -12.44 -16.15
N HIS A 208 -0.82 -12.59 -14.92
CA HIS A 208 -0.05 -13.75 -14.45
C HIS A 208 -0.61 -14.21 -13.10
N GLU A 209 -0.36 -15.49 -12.79
CA GLU A 209 -0.69 -16.05 -11.48
C GLU A 209 0.12 -15.38 -10.38
N VAL A 210 -0.55 -15.01 -9.31
CA VAL A 210 0.03 -14.27 -8.18
C VAL A 210 -0.38 -14.85 -6.84
N ILE A 211 0.50 -14.69 -5.85
CA ILE A 211 0.16 -14.70 -4.43
C ILE A 211 0.59 -13.35 -3.88
N SER A 212 -0.38 -12.57 -3.43
CA SER A 212 -0.16 -11.22 -2.93
C SER A 212 -0.29 -11.18 -1.41
N PHE A 213 0.52 -10.36 -0.78
CA PHE A 213 0.58 -10.17 0.66
C PHE A 213 0.55 -8.69 0.96
N GLY A 214 -0.11 -8.30 2.04
CA GLY A 214 -0.14 -6.90 2.40
C GLY A 214 -0.45 -6.63 3.86
N PHE A 215 -0.28 -5.36 4.21
CA PHE A 215 -0.75 -4.77 5.46
C PHE A 215 -1.79 -3.72 5.14
N TRP A 216 -2.94 -3.85 5.74
CA TRP A 216 -4.09 -2.96 5.57
C TRP A 216 -4.46 -2.30 6.89
N ALA A 217 -4.70 -1.00 6.85
CA ALA A 217 -5.02 -0.22 8.04
C ALA A 217 -6.45 -0.41 8.58
N GLY A 218 -7.25 -1.23 7.87
CA GLY A 218 -8.65 -1.47 8.19
C GLY A 218 -9.61 -0.48 7.52
N ASP A 219 -10.88 -0.89 7.39
CA ASP A 219 -12.01 -0.10 6.89
C ASP A 219 -13.32 -0.55 7.56
N ASP A 220 -14.47 -0.27 6.92
CA ASP A 220 -15.78 -0.68 7.45
C ASP A 220 -16.06 -2.19 7.30
N ARG A 221 -15.36 -2.88 6.39
CA ARG A 221 -15.49 -4.33 6.18
C ARG A 221 -14.64 -5.12 7.18
N ILE A 222 -13.42 -4.65 7.44
CA ILE A 222 -12.52 -5.19 8.46
C ILE A 222 -12.11 -4.01 9.35
N PRO A 223 -12.82 -3.77 10.47
CA PRO A 223 -12.69 -2.53 11.25
C PRO A 223 -11.45 -2.51 12.15
N ALA A 224 -10.37 -3.14 11.72
CA ALA A 224 -9.08 -3.18 12.41
C ALA A 224 -7.94 -3.40 11.42
N PRO A 225 -6.72 -2.98 11.74
CA PRO A 225 -5.54 -3.29 10.93
C PRO A 225 -5.29 -4.80 10.86
N ALA A 226 -4.88 -5.26 9.67
CA ALA A 226 -4.62 -6.68 9.43
C ALA A 226 -3.52 -6.90 8.40
N PHE A 227 -2.80 -8.00 8.52
CA PHE A 227 -2.05 -8.60 7.44
C PHE A 227 -2.97 -9.49 6.62
N TYR A 228 -2.79 -9.51 5.32
CA TYR A 228 -3.60 -10.33 4.43
C TYR A 228 -2.75 -11.06 3.39
N SER A 229 -3.30 -12.14 2.83
CA SER A 229 -2.80 -12.76 1.61
C SER A 229 -3.96 -13.32 0.78
N TYR A 230 -3.78 -13.30 -0.55
CA TYR A 230 -4.68 -13.98 -1.49
C TYR A 230 -3.90 -14.58 -2.64
N THR A 231 -4.47 -15.63 -3.26
CA THR A 231 -3.96 -16.27 -4.47
C THR A 231 -4.89 -16.01 -5.64
N ALA A 232 -4.37 -15.55 -6.75
CA ALA A 232 -5.17 -15.31 -7.96
C ALA A 232 -4.51 -15.93 -9.21
N PRO A 233 -5.27 -16.75 -9.99
CA PRO A 233 -6.62 -17.22 -9.71
C PRO A 233 -6.67 -18.04 -8.42
N GLU A 234 -7.80 -17.95 -7.68
CA GLU A 234 -7.97 -18.74 -6.47
C GLU A 234 -8.03 -20.24 -6.81
N PRO A 235 -7.11 -21.06 -6.29
CA PRO A 235 -7.11 -22.50 -6.56
C PRO A 235 -8.15 -23.23 -5.69
N PRO A 236 -8.63 -24.41 -6.13
CA PRO A 236 -9.49 -25.25 -5.30
C PRO A 236 -8.77 -25.64 -3.99
N ASP A 237 -9.56 -25.83 -2.92
CA ASP A 237 -9.09 -26.27 -1.61
C ASP A 237 -8.11 -25.31 -0.89
N LEU A 238 -7.93 -24.07 -1.38
CA LEU A 238 -7.08 -23.07 -0.75
C LEU A 238 -7.43 -22.85 0.74
N THR A 239 -8.71 -22.65 1.03
CA THR A 239 -9.20 -22.35 2.39
C THR A 239 -9.16 -23.56 3.34
N ARG A 240 -8.83 -24.77 2.86
CA ARG A 240 -8.59 -25.96 3.68
C ARG A 240 -7.13 -26.08 4.13
N GLN A 241 -6.25 -25.28 3.57
CA GLN A 241 -4.84 -25.31 3.96
C GLN A 241 -4.65 -24.65 5.32
N PRO A 242 -3.74 -25.20 6.14
CA PRO A 242 -3.43 -24.60 7.43
C PRO A 242 -2.74 -23.25 7.28
N LEU A 243 -3.00 -22.33 8.21
CA LEU A 243 -2.29 -21.07 8.35
C LEU A 243 -1.57 -21.02 9.69
N ALA A 244 -0.52 -20.24 9.78
CA ALA A 244 0.22 -19.91 10.98
C ALA A 244 0.46 -18.39 11.05
N PRO A 245 0.63 -17.82 12.26
CA PRO A 245 0.45 -18.44 13.59
C PRO A 245 -1.02 -18.78 13.88
N ALA A 246 -1.30 -19.32 15.07
CA ALA A 246 -2.63 -19.81 15.44
C ALA A 246 -3.79 -18.81 15.30
N GLY A 247 -3.52 -17.49 15.33
CA GLY A 247 -4.51 -16.44 15.09
C GLY A 247 -4.82 -16.18 13.60
N ALA A 248 -4.06 -16.77 12.68
CA ALA A 248 -4.32 -16.61 11.25
C ALA A 248 -5.50 -17.47 10.81
N ALA A 249 -6.39 -16.90 9.98
CA ALA A 249 -7.60 -17.58 9.51
C ALA A 249 -7.97 -17.19 8.08
N TRP A 250 -8.66 -18.10 7.39
CA TRP A 250 -9.28 -17.80 6.10
C TRP A 250 -10.62 -17.07 6.27
N GLN A 251 -10.81 -16.02 5.51
CA GLN A 251 -12.10 -15.34 5.37
C GLN A 251 -12.53 -15.39 3.90
N THR A 252 -13.67 -16.02 3.61
CA THR A 252 -14.24 -16.10 2.26
C THR A 252 -15.22 -14.96 2.04
N GLY A 253 -15.06 -14.25 0.92
CA GLY A 253 -15.92 -13.16 0.50
C GLY A 253 -16.42 -13.33 -0.94
N PRO A 254 -17.23 -12.38 -1.45
CA PRO A 254 -17.77 -12.44 -2.82
C PRO A 254 -16.70 -12.43 -3.92
N THR A 255 -15.53 -11.89 -3.64
CA THR A 255 -14.43 -11.70 -4.60
C THR A 255 -13.31 -12.72 -4.43
N GLY A 256 -13.49 -13.73 -3.58
CA GLY A 256 -12.49 -14.75 -3.25
C GLY A 256 -12.15 -14.80 -1.76
N SER A 257 -11.16 -15.59 -1.45
CA SER A 257 -10.74 -15.86 -0.07
C SER A 257 -9.47 -15.08 0.30
N LEU A 258 -9.45 -14.55 1.53
CA LEU A 258 -8.28 -13.90 2.13
C LEU A 258 -7.79 -14.74 3.31
N ALA A 259 -6.49 -15.00 3.37
CA ALA A 259 -5.84 -15.32 4.63
C ALA A 259 -5.67 -14.01 5.41
N LEU A 260 -6.05 -13.97 6.67
CA LEU A 260 -5.95 -12.81 7.55
C LEU A 260 -5.22 -13.16 8.84
N LEU A 261 -4.36 -12.24 9.27
CA LEU A 261 -3.79 -12.19 10.61
C LEU A 261 -4.02 -10.78 11.16
N MET A 262 -4.83 -10.68 12.21
CA MET A 262 -5.13 -9.37 12.80
C MET A 262 -3.86 -8.75 13.39
N TYR A 263 -3.62 -7.48 13.09
CA TYR A 263 -2.41 -6.78 13.54
C TYR A 263 -2.25 -6.79 15.05
N GLU A 264 -3.36 -6.58 15.79
CA GLU A 264 -3.35 -6.58 17.26
C GLU A 264 -2.93 -7.94 17.83
N GLU A 265 -3.36 -9.04 17.20
CA GLU A 265 -2.94 -10.39 17.61
C GLU A 265 -1.45 -10.59 17.33
N ALA A 266 -0.98 -10.25 16.14
CA ALA A 266 0.43 -10.41 15.77
C ALA A 266 1.36 -9.56 16.66
N ARG A 267 1.03 -8.27 16.88
CA ARG A 267 1.88 -7.35 17.62
C ARG A 267 2.03 -7.67 19.10
N THR A 268 1.08 -8.41 19.67
CA THR A 268 1.09 -8.80 21.11
C THR A 268 1.80 -10.13 21.37
N LEU A 269 2.21 -10.85 20.32
CA LEU A 269 3.04 -12.02 20.44
C LEU A 269 4.47 -11.68 20.92
N PRO A 270 5.19 -12.63 21.52
CA PRO A 270 6.56 -12.39 22.00
C PRO A 270 7.52 -11.87 20.92
N ASP A 271 7.35 -12.32 19.69
CA ASP A 271 8.07 -11.84 18.50
C ASP A 271 7.08 -11.56 17.36
N PRO A 272 6.59 -10.31 17.26
CA PRO A 272 5.64 -9.91 16.20
C PRO A 272 6.19 -10.09 14.78
N ARG A 273 7.50 -9.92 14.61
CA ARG A 273 8.14 -10.09 13.31
C ARG A 273 8.17 -11.55 12.88
N ALA A 274 8.53 -12.46 13.79
CA ALA A 274 8.48 -13.89 13.53
C ALA A 274 7.04 -14.35 13.22
N ALA A 275 6.05 -13.86 13.97
CA ALA A 275 4.63 -14.14 13.72
C ALA A 275 4.19 -13.70 12.32
N LEU A 276 4.62 -12.50 11.86
CA LEU A 276 4.36 -12.05 10.49
C LEU A 276 5.05 -12.95 9.46
N MET A 277 6.30 -13.34 9.68
CA MET A 277 7.02 -14.25 8.77
C MET A 277 6.34 -15.61 8.68
N GLU A 278 5.92 -16.19 9.80
CA GLU A 278 5.12 -17.45 9.83
C GLU A 278 3.83 -17.32 9.01
N PHE A 279 3.13 -16.18 9.14
CA PHE A 279 1.94 -15.90 8.34
C PHE A 279 2.24 -15.86 6.84
N LEU A 280 3.26 -15.11 6.43
CA LEU A 280 3.64 -14.97 5.03
C LEU A 280 4.03 -16.32 4.42
N GLU A 281 4.85 -17.11 5.11
CA GLU A 281 5.32 -18.42 4.64
C GLU A 281 4.17 -19.44 4.58
N SER A 282 3.28 -19.48 5.58
CA SER A 282 2.15 -20.41 5.59
C SER A 282 1.13 -20.08 4.50
N ALA A 283 0.83 -18.79 4.28
CA ALA A 283 -0.06 -18.36 3.21
C ALA A 283 0.56 -18.60 1.82
N TYR A 284 1.88 -18.39 1.67
CA TYR A 284 2.60 -18.75 0.46
C TYR A 284 2.53 -20.26 0.19
N ALA A 285 2.85 -21.09 1.19
CA ALA A 285 2.82 -22.54 1.05
C ALA A 285 1.41 -23.04 0.66
N ALA A 286 0.36 -22.48 1.29
CA ALA A 286 -1.02 -22.79 0.97
C ALA A 286 -1.37 -22.48 -0.50
N GLY A 287 -1.08 -21.26 -0.95
CA GLY A 287 -1.35 -20.83 -2.31
C GLY A 287 -0.51 -21.57 -3.35
N ALA A 288 0.79 -21.68 -3.14
CA ALA A 288 1.71 -22.33 -4.07
C ALA A 288 1.41 -23.83 -4.24
N ALA A 289 1.16 -24.55 -3.15
CA ALA A 289 0.83 -25.97 -3.19
C ALA A 289 -0.48 -26.24 -3.94
N THR A 290 -1.54 -25.48 -3.62
CA THR A 290 -2.86 -25.68 -4.23
C THR A 290 -2.92 -25.22 -5.67
N ALA A 291 -2.16 -24.16 -6.04
CA ALA A 291 -2.03 -23.70 -7.42
C ALA A 291 -0.97 -24.52 -8.23
N GLY A 292 -0.29 -25.47 -7.61
CA GLY A 292 0.72 -26.31 -8.27
C GLY A 292 1.91 -25.51 -8.81
N TRP A 293 2.43 -24.56 -8.00
CA TRP A 293 3.66 -23.85 -8.36
C TRP A 293 4.88 -24.74 -8.15
N ASP A 294 5.90 -24.56 -8.99
CA ASP A 294 7.19 -25.24 -8.83
C ASP A 294 8.00 -24.54 -7.73
N VAL A 295 7.70 -24.92 -6.48
CA VAL A 295 8.29 -24.29 -5.30
C VAL A 295 9.80 -24.49 -5.23
N GLU A 296 10.33 -25.64 -5.72
CA GLU A 296 11.76 -25.90 -5.72
C GLU A 296 12.49 -24.98 -6.71
N ALA A 297 11.95 -24.77 -7.90
CA ALA A 297 12.51 -23.85 -8.89
C ALA A 297 12.38 -22.37 -8.49
N LEU A 298 11.46 -22.05 -7.59
CA LEU A 298 11.19 -20.68 -7.12
C LEU A 298 11.85 -20.36 -5.76
N ALA A 299 12.49 -21.32 -5.11
CA ALA A 299 13.28 -21.11 -3.90
C ALA A 299 14.62 -20.43 -4.22
N HIS A 300 15.11 -19.63 -3.27
CA HIS A 300 16.43 -18.97 -3.38
C HIS A 300 17.48 -19.73 -2.55
#